data_e1d3266123e54884c98eb47b0a63a149
#
_entry.id   e1d3266123e54884c98eb47b0a63a149
#
_cell.length_a   1.000
_cell.length_b   1.000
_cell.length_c   1.000
_cell.angle_alpha   90.00
_cell.angle_beta   90.00
_cell.angle_gamma   90.00
#
_symmetry.space_group_name_H-M   'P 1'
#
loop_
_entity.id
_entity.type
_entity.pdbx_description
1 polymer ?
#
loop_
_entity_poly.entity_id
_entity_poly.type
_entity_poly.pdbx_seq_one_letter_code
_entity_poly.pdbx_strand_id
1 'polypeptide(L)'
;MKNKILRSVLMVLIWTFGSLTMLSAQGSYSNFNDLTDRLNQLNSNYGDLVSLESLDETADGREIWVLTIGSGDIENHPAVAVVGGAKGSHIFGSELALTFAEKLLARSNTDEVSELLETTTFYVFPRLNPDATEHYFADLKYERDVNTISTNEDRDDAFDEDPFEDLNGDNLITMMRVEDETGKWKMLEEDNRLMTQADITKGEQGNYHVFTEGMDNDKDGAFNEDGEGGVNINKNFTFDYPYFEPGAGENMASQIETRAILDFLFEEASNVFSVVTFGPANNLSSPLRFNRGAVSQRVITGWYEEDVAVNSLVSEAYNEITNLDYAPANSGQQGDLFQWAYFHYGRFSFSTPGWAVPEVMDEEGNSQKFESTDAKFLVWAEQQGMDAFVDWQEVNHPDFPNKTVEVGGIKPYVSFNPPYSAVDSLAESHTDFLIKLAGMKPNVQLVNFETEEAGRNLTRISVDVHNSGILPTAARLGERTNWVKEVILKLELSGNLELVSGDVLETIESIEGDGSLTQTWLVRGNGSFTISAGAPNTGISTIEQTIR
;
A
#
# COMPACT_ATOMS: atom_id res chain seq x y z
N MET A 1 -17.91 66.28 17.14
CA MET A 1 -18.76 65.25 16.56
C MET A 1 -18.17 64.60 15.29
N LYS A 2 -17.46 65.33 14.37
CA LYS A 2 -16.90 64.77 13.12
C LYS A 2 -15.78 63.71 13.35
N ASN A 3 -15.00 63.78 14.40
CA ASN A 3 -13.88 62.83 14.66
C ASN A 3 -14.29 61.47 15.29
N LYS A 4 -15.50 61.36 15.85
CA LYS A 4 -16.01 60.06 16.37
C LYS A 4 -16.63 59.21 15.26
N ILE A 5 -17.24 59.81 14.27
CA ILE A 5 -17.83 59.12 13.11
C ILE A 5 -16.74 58.54 12.22
N LEU A 6 -15.62 59.25 12.01
CA LEU A 6 -14.49 58.76 11.21
C LEU A 6 -13.77 57.57 11.83
N ARG A 7 -13.68 57.50 13.17
CA ARG A 7 -13.09 56.34 13.89
C ARG A 7 -13.99 55.10 13.88
N SER A 8 -15.31 55.28 13.92
CA SER A 8 -16.27 54.20 13.83
C SER A 8 -16.36 53.60 12.44
N VAL A 9 -16.24 54.41 11.37
CA VAL A 9 -16.20 53.92 9.98
C VAL A 9 -14.88 53.22 9.66
N LEU A 10 -13.75 53.65 10.26
CA LEU A 10 -12.45 52.96 10.09
C LEU A 10 -12.39 51.65 10.85
N MET A 11 -13.05 51.53 12.00
CA MET A 11 -13.15 50.26 12.75
C MET A 11 -14.07 49.24 12.10
N VAL A 12 -15.16 49.66 11.44
CA VAL A 12 -16.06 48.77 10.68
C VAL A 12 -15.39 48.28 9.39
N LEU A 13 -14.59 49.14 8.73
CA LEU A 13 -13.80 48.75 7.54
C LEU A 13 -12.65 47.79 7.85
N ILE A 14 -12.03 47.85 9.05
CA ILE A 14 -11.00 46.91 9.52
C ILE A 14 -11.64 45.56 9.89
N TRP A 15 -12.88 45.53 10.40
CA TRP A 15 -13.61 44.30 10.72
C TRP A 15 -14.18 43.61 9.47
N THR A 16 -14.52 44.34 8.41
CA THR A 16 -14.98 43.74 7.14
C THR A 16 -13.82 43.29 6.24
N PHE A 17 -12.58 43.76 6.45
CA PHE A 17 -11.40 43.26 5.74
C PHE A 17 -10.74 42.06 6.47
N GLY A 18 -11.01 41.89 7.79
CA GLY A 18 -10.52 40.76 8.56
C GLY A 18 -11.32 39.47 8.43
N SER A 19 -12.52 39.54 7.82
CA SER A 19 -13.38 38.35 7.61
C SER A 19 -13.36 37.83 6.16
N LEU A 20 -12.50 38.35 5.28
CA LEU A 20 -12.38 37.88 3.88
C LEU A 20 -11.09 37.08 3.61
N THR A 21 -10.35 36.69 4.64
CA THR A 21 -9.12 35.88 4.48
C THR A 21 -9.12 34.59 5.26
N MET A 22 -10.31 34.05 5.54
CA MET A 22 -10.49 32.66 5.93
C MET A 22 -11.37 31.92 4.92
N LEU A 23 -11.13 32.08 3.61
CA LEU A 23 -11.22 30.93 2.73
C LEU A 23 -9.90 30.19 2.99
N SER A 24 -9.92 29.29 3.97
CA SER A 24 -8.93 28.23 4.02
C SER A 24 -8.96 27.60 2.63
N ALA A 25 -7.84 27.62 1.93
CA ALA A 25 -7.66 26.76 0.79
C ALA A 25 -8.03 25.36 1.30
N GLN A 26 -9.20 24.86 0.90
CA GLN A 26 -9.60 23.51 1.16
C GLN A 26 -8.55 22.71 0.40
N GLY A 27 -7.63 22.02 1.10
CA GLY A 27 -6.60 21.23 0.46
C GLY A 27 -7.23 20.27 -0.54
N SER A 28 -6.50 19.88 -1.53
CA SER A 28 -6.91 18.89 -2.54
C SER A 28 -5.85 17.82 -2.63
N TYR A 29 -6.23 16.66 -3.12
CA TYR A 29 -5.26 15.63 -3.50
C TYR A 29 -4.20 16.19 -4.45
N SER A 30 -2.97 15.68 -4.36
CA SER A 30 -1.85 16.15 -5.15
C SER A 30 -1.88 15.57 -6.57
N ASN A 31 -1.83 16.41 -7.59
CA ASN A 31 -1.50 15.99 -8.94
C ASN A 31 -0.01 15.60 -9.02
N PHE A 32 0.46 15.15 -10.19
CA PHE A 32 1.84 14.70 -10.35
C PHE A 32 2.87 15.82 -10.08
N ASN A 33 2.59 17.03 -10.51
CA ASN A 33 3.49 18.17 -10.28
C ASN A 33 3.54 18.55 -8.80
N ASP A 34 2.38 18.62 -8.13
CA ASP A 34 2.29 18.92 -6.71
C ASP A 34 3.04 17.86 -5.87
N LEU A 35 2.87 16.58 -6.22
CA LEU A 35 3.58 15.46 -5.58
C LEU A 35 5.11 15.61 -5.77
N THR A 36 5.56 15.84 -7.00
CA THR A 36 6.98 16.02 -7.33
C THR A 36 7.59 17.22 -6.60
N ASP A 37 6.88 18.34 -6.53
CA ASP A 37 7.32 19.53 -5.81
C ASP A 37 7.44 19.26 -4.30
N ARG A 38 6.48 18.55 -3.69
CA ARG A 38 6.54 18.14 -2.28
C ARG A 38 7.73 17.21 -2.01
N LEU A 39 7.99 16.22 -2.86
CA LEU A 39 9.16 15.33 -2.75
C LEU A 39 10.49 16.10 -2.85
N ASN A 40 10.61 17.01 -3.81
CA ASN A 40 11.78 17.86 -3.95
C ASN A 40 11.99 18.77 -2.72
N GLN A 41 10.91 19.28 -2.11
CA GLN A 41 10.99 20.04 -0.87
C GLN A 41 11.48 19.19 0.29
N LEU A 42 11.02 17.94 0.43
CA LEU A 42 11.53 17.01 1.46
C LEU A 42 13.02 16.75 1.27
N ASN A 43 13.43 16.41 0.05
CA ASN A 43 14.84 16.19 -0.27
C ASN A 43 15.71 17.42 0.02
N SER A 44 15.23 18.61 -0.27
CA SER A 44 15.96 19.86 -0.03
C SER A 44 16.02 20.24 1.45
N ASN A 45 14.94 19.99 2.22
CA ASN A 45 14.86 20.39 3.62
C ASN A 45 15.53 19.39 4.58
N TYR A 46 15.59 18.11 4.21
CA TYR A 46 16.05 17.00 5.04
C TYR A 46 17.17 16.18 4.36
N GLY A 47 17.99 16.80 3.50
CA GLY A 47 18.99 16.10 2.67
C GLY A 47 19.99 15.22 3.42
N ASP A 48 20.19 15.41 4.74
CA ASP A 48 21.01 14.52 5.56
C ASP A 48 20.30 13.20 5.93
N LEU A 49 18.96 13.16 5.81
CA LEU A 49 18.10 12.02 6.15
C LEU A 49 17.38 11.43 4.94
N VAL A 50 17.42 12.11 3.80
CA VAL A 50 16.57 11.82 2.64
C VAL A 50 17.38 11.76 1.37
N SER A 51 17.12 10.74 0.54
CA SER A 51 17.52 10.67 -0.86
C SER A 51 16.28 10.47 -1.72
N LEU A 52 16.13 11.27 -2.76
CA LEU A 52 15.05 11.17 -3.76
C LEU A 52 15.65 10.67 -5.08
N GLU A 53 15.11 9.61 -5.62
CA GLU A 53 15.53 9.00 -6.88
C GLU A 53 14.34 8.75 -7.81
N SER A 54 14.57 8.94 -9.11
CA SER A 54 13.68 8.46 -10.15
C SER A 54 14.15 7.08 -10.62
N LEU A 55 13.31 6.08 -10.46
CA LEU A 55 13.63 4.72 -10.87
C LEU A 55 13.52 4.54 -12.38
N ASP A 56 12.52 5.16 -12.99
CA ASP A 56 12.27 5.13 -14.42
C ASP A 56 11.21 6.19 -14.80
N GLU A 57 10.93 6.35 -16.10
CA GLU A 57 9.86 7.19 -16.63
C GLU A 57 8.76 6.33 -17.25
N THR A 58 7.50 6.66 -16.99
CA THR A 58 6.33 6.00 -17.60
C THR A 58 6.17 6.35 -19.07
N ALA A 59 5.17 5.75 -19.74
CA ALA A 59 4.85 6.02 -21.13
C ALA A 59 4.52 7.51 -21.39
N ASP A 60 3.92 8.20 -20.44
CA ASP A 60 3.61 9.63 -20.51
C ASP A 60 4.77 10.53 -20.02
N GLY A 61 5.94 9.96 -19.72
CA GLY A 61 7.12 10.68 -19.28
C GLY A 61 7.02 11.20 -17.84
N ARG A 62 6.31 10.48 -16.95
CA ARG A 62 6.25 10.79 -15.54
C ARG A 62 7.22 9.90 -14.77
N GLU A 63 7.98 10.51 -13.87
CA GLU A 63 8.96 9.82 -13.03
C GLU A 63 8.29 8.88 -12.04
N ILE A 64 8.89 7.70 -11.84
CA ILE A 64 8.53 6.75 -10.79
C ILE A 64 9.46 7.01 -9.61
N TRP A 65 8.98 7.76 -8.63
CA TRP A 65 9.78 8.23 -7.51
C TRP A 65 9.92 7.20 -6.40
N VAL A 66 11.14 7.08 -5.86
CA VAL A 66 11.40 6.49 -4.55
C VAL A 66 12.08 7.51 -3.64
N LEU A 67 11.61 7.60 -2.40
CA LEU A 67 12.19 8.41 -1.34
C LEU A 67 12.78 7.47 -0.29
N THR A 68 14.10 7.48 -0.14
CA THR A 68 14.81 6.74 0.92
C THR A 68 14.96 7.64 2.14
N ILE A 69 14.49 7.18 3.31
CA ILE A 69 14.55 7.94 4.57
C ILE A 69 15.28 7.11 5.62
N GLY A 70 16.31 7.67 6.21
CA GLY A 70 17.14 7.05 7.26
C GLY A 70 18.44 7.79 7.47
N SER A 71 19.26 7.36 8.40
CA SER A 71 20.60 7.93 8.64
C SER A 71 21.64 6.85 8.86
N GLY A 72 22.90 7.16 8.65
CA GLY A 72 24.02 6.22 8.86
C GLY A 72 24.12 5.15 7.76
N ASP A 73 24.20 3.89 8.13
CA ASP A 73 24.37 2.74 7.22
C ASP A 73 23.03 2.20 6.75
N ILE A 74 22.31 3.01 5.95
CA ILE A 74 20.94 2.76 5.50
C ILE A 74 20.75 1.42 4.78
N GLU A 75 21.78 0.89 4.14
CA GLU A 75 21.72 -0.38 3.39
C GLU A 75 21.74 -1.61 4.31
N ASN A 76 22.28 -1.46 5.53
CA ASN A 76 22.37 -2.52 6.53
C ASN A 76 21.41 -2.33 7.72
N HIS A 77 20.55 -1.31 7.68
CA HIS A 77 19.46 -1.17 8.63
C HIS A 77 18.21 -1.91 8.14
N PRO A 78 17.50 -2.66 9.00
CA PRO A 78 16.20 -3.23 8.64
C PRO A 78 15.28 -2.16 8.03
N ALA A 79 14.62 -2.48 6.93
CA ALA A 79 13.85 -1.49 6.18
C ALA A 79 12.37 -1.86 6.04
N VAL A 80 11.52 -0.83 5.98
CA VAL A 80 10.11 -0.92 5.58
C VAL A 80 9.93 -0.26 4.22
N ALA A 81 9.40 -1.00 3.25
CA ALA A 81 8.94 -0.43 1.99
C ALA A 81 7.47 0.01 2.13
N VAL A 82 7.18 1.28 1.85
CA VAL A 82 5.83 1.87 1.92
C VAL A 82 5.41 2.26 0.51
N VAL A 83 4.33 1.65 0.01
CA VAL A 83 3.90 1.81 -1.38
C VAL A 83 2.49 2.34 -1.47
N GLY A 84 2.31 3.46 -2.18
CA GLY A 84 1.02 4.02 -2.56
C GLY A 84 0.81 4.03 -4.07
N GLY A 85 -0.42 4.20 -4.51
CA GLY A 85 -0.77 4.45 -5.92
C GLY A 85 -0.47 3.30 -6.89
N ALA A 86 -0.37 2.04 -6.44
CA ALA A 86 -0.33 0.89 -7.33
C ALA A 86 -1.67 0.69 -8.05
N LYS A 87 -2.79 0.96 -7.37
CA LYS A 87 -4.11 1.12 -7.97
C LYS A 87 -4.32 2.60 -8.30
N GLY A 88 -4.40 2.95 -9.58
CA GLY A 88 -4.44 4.35 -10.05
C GLY A 88 -5.63 5.14 -9.51
N SER A 89 -6.83 4.55 -9.47
CA SER A 89 -8.03 5.19 -8.95
C SER A 89 -8.02 5.40 -7.43
N HIS A 90 -7.15 4.70 -6.68
CA HIS A 90 -6.99 4.86 -5.24
C HIS A 90 -5.99 5.97 -4.90
N ILE A 91 -6.37 7.22 -5.19
CA ILE A 91 -5.51 8.39 -5.02
C ILE A 91 -5.15 8.64 -3.55
N PHE A 92 -6.04 8.28 -2.63
CA PHE A 92 -5.80 8.39 -1.19
C PHE A 92 -4.58 7.58 -0.74
N GLY A 93 -4.37 6.37 -1.30
CA GLY A 93 -3.19 5.56 -0.98
C GLY A 93 -1.88 6.24 -1.37
N SER A 94 -1.87 6.96 -2.52
CA SER A 94 -0.75 7.79 -2.93
C SER A 94 -0.51 8.95 -1.97
N GLU A 95 -1.57 9.64 -1.57
CA GLU A 95 -1.49 10.76 -0.63
C GLU A 95 -1.04 10.32 0.77
N LEU A 96 -1.49 9.14 1.24
CA LEU A 96 -1.03 8.56 2.51
C LEU A 96 0.47 8.30 2.52
N ALA A 97 1.00 7.68 1.47
CA ALA A 97 2.44 7.37 1.40
C ALA A 97 3.29 8.65 1.38
N LEU A 98 2.87 9.68 0.62
CA LEU A 98 3.54 10.97 0.59
C LEU A 98 3.47 11.69 1.95
N THR A 99 2.27 11.77 2.53
CA THR A 99 2.06 12.48 3.80
C THR A 99 2.73 11.75 4.97
N PHE A 100 2.84 10.41 4.92
CA PHE A 100 3.66 9.66 5.86
C PHE A 100 5.11 10.15 5.87
N ALA A 101 5.74 10.27 4.69
CA ALA A 101 7.11 10.76 4.61
C ALA A 101 7.25 12.17 5.20
N GLU A 102 6.31 13.06 4.92
CA GLU A 102 6.30 14.42 5.47
C GLU A 102 6.18 14.41 7.00
N LYS A 103 5.22 13.65 7.54
CA LYS A 103 4.97 13.60 8.99
C LYS A 103 6.11 12.91 9.74
N LEU A 104 6.71 11.87 9.18
CA LEU A 104 7.88 11.20 9.75
C LEU A 104 9.06 12.19 9.85
N LEU A 105 9.36 12.88 8.75
CA LEU A 105 10.47 13.85 8.70
C LEU A 105 10.21 15.09 9.56
N ALA A 106 8.97 15.56 9.66
CA ALA A 106 8.61 16.65 10.57
C ALA A 106 8.87 16.30 12.04
N ARG A 107 8.85 15.01 12.39
CA ARG A 107 9.14 14.49 13.75
C ARG A 107 10.59 14.03 13.93
N SER A 108 11.47 14.15 12.91
CA SER A 108 12.85 13.66 12.95
C SER A 108 13.72 14.19 14.10
N ASN A 109 13.33 15.31 14.69
CA ASN A 109 14.01 15.88 15.86
C ASN A 109 13.46 15.41 17.22
N THR A 110 12.45 14.52 17.24
CA THR A 110 12.01 13.88 18.49
C THR A 110 12.93 12.71 18.81
N ASP A 111 13.14 12.41 20.10
CA ASP A 111 14.03 11.32 20.50
C ASP A 111 13.61 9.99 19.86
N GLU A 112 12.31 9.67 19.86
CA GLU A 112 11.75 8.45 19.30
C GLU A 112 12.06 8.28 17.82
N VAL A 113 11.77 9.30 16.99
CA VAL A 113 11.95 9.22 15.54
C VAL A 113 13.44 9.32 15.16
N SER A 114 14.22 10.13 15.88
CA SER A 114 15.66 10.22 15.67
C SER A 114 16.35 8.85 15.87
N GLU A 115 16.09 8.18 17.00
CA GLU A 115 16.62 6.85 17.29
C GLU A 115 16.11 5.80 16.29
N LEU A 116 14.86 5.93 15.85
CA LEU A 116 14.29 5.05 14.83
C LEU A 116 15.05 5.18 13.50
N LEU A 117 15.29 6.39 13.01
CA LEU A 117 15.96 6.67 11.75
C LEU A 117 17.46 6.31 11.76
N GLU A 118 18.09 6.25 12.95
CA GLU A 118 19.46 5.74 13.10
C GLU A 118 19.56 4.21 12.96
N THR A 119 18.46 3.50 13.01
CA THR A 119 18.42 2.03 13.05
C THR A 119 17.41 1.40 12.10
N THR A 120 16.72 2.21 11.30
CA THR A 120 15.68 1.76 10.37
C THR A 120 15.68 2.62 9.11
N THR A 121 15.55 1.99 7.96
CA THR A 121 15.39 2.67 6.68
C THR A 121 13.93 2.55 6.20
N PHE A 122 13.40 3.60 5.60
CA PHE A 122 12.13 3.58 4.90
C PHE A 122 12.35 3.84 3.42
N TYR A 123 11.81 2.97 2.56
CA TYR A 123 11.71 3.18 1.12
C TYR A 123 10.27 3.52 0.79
N VAL A 124 10.00 4.77 0.42
CA VAL A 124 8.64 5.25 0.16
C VAL A 124 8.45 5.44 -1.33
N PHE A 125 7.51 4.70 -1.90
CA PHE A 125 7.04 4.83 -3.29
C PHE A 125 5.66 5.50 -3.24
N PRO A 126 5.59 6.82 -3.33
CA PRO A 126 4.33 7.53 -3.06
C PRO A 126 3.27 7.28 -4.15
N ARG A 127 3.69 7.04 -5.40
CA ARG A 127 2.78 6.81 -6.51
C ARG A 127 3.41 5.90 -7.56
N LEU A 128 3.07 4.60 -7.51
CA LEU A 128 3.65 3.62 -8.40
C LEU A 128 3.08 3.68 -9.83
N ASN A 129 1.80 4.06 -9.99
CA ASN A 129 1.14 4.24 -11.29
C ASN A 129 0.72 5.71 -11.48
N PRO A 130 1.69 6.61 -11.82
CA PRO A 130 1.39 8.02 -11.91
C PRO A 130 0.47 8.37 -13.09
N ASP A 131 0.54 7.64 -14.21
CA ASP A 131 -0.27 7.91 -15.39
C ASP A 131 -1.75 7.66 -15.13
N ALA A 132 -2.11 6.51 -14.55
CA ALA A 132 -3.48 6.24 -14.16
C ALA A 132 -4.01 7.20 -13.09
N THR A 133 -3.17 7.53 -12.09
CA THR A 133 -3.59 8.41 -11.00
C THR A 133 -3.83 9.84 -11.49
N GLU A 134 -3.05 10.30 -12.48
CA GLU A 134 -3.20 11.67 -13.02
C GLU A 134 -4.55 11.88 -13.69
N HIS A 135 -5.18 10.81 -14.14
CA HIS A 135 -6.53 10.87 -14.73
C HIS A 135 -7.61 11.40 -13.76
N TYR A 136 -7.40 11.25 -12.44
CA TYR A 136 -8.27 11.88 -11.43
C TYR A 136 -8.39 13.41 -11.62
N PHE A 137 -7.39 14.06 -12.21
CA PHE A 137 -7.35 15.51 -12.44
C PHE A 137 -7.83 15.93 -13.83
N ALA A 138 -8.17 14.96 -14.71
CA ALA A 138 -8.73 15.24 -16.04
C ALA A 138 -10.11 15.92 -15.96
N ASP A 139 -10.53 16.57 -17.02
CA ASP A 139 -11.85 17.22 -17.12
C ASP A 139 -12.96 16.17 -17.13
N LEU A 140 -12.84 15.14 -17.99
CA LEU A 140 -13.72 13.97 -18.01
C LEU A 140 -13.25 12.99 -16.94
N LYS A 141 -14.14 12.63 -16.01
CA LYS A 141 -13.80 11.78 -14.86
C LYS A 141 -14.40 10.39 -14.99
N TYR A 142 -13.53 9.41 -14.99
CA TYR A 142 -13.86 8.00 -14.78
C TYR A 142 -12.74 7.32 -13.98
N GLU A 143 -13.05 6.22 -13.31
CA GLU A 143 -12.06 5.49 -12.52
C GLU A 143 -11.08 4.77 -13.45
N ARG A 144 -9.82 5.18 -13.43
CA ARG A 144 -8.76 4.58 -14.24
C ARG A 144 -7.73 3.87 -13.36
N ASP A 145 -7.54 2.59 -13.60
CA ASP A 145 -6.54 1.77 -12.92
C ASP A 145 -5.40 1.33 -13.85
N VAL A 146 -5.55 1.55 -15.15
CA VAL A 146 -4.60 1.16 -16.19
C VAL A 146 -3.70 2.34 -16.57
N ASN A 147 -2.45 2.06 -16.95
CA ASN A 147 -1.54 3.07 -17.49
C ASN A 147 -1.98 3.53 -18.90
N THR A 148 -1.14 4.26 -19.62
CA THR A 148 -1.48 4.89 -20.91
C THR A 148 -0.91 4.14 -22.13
N ILE A 149 -0.52 2.88 -21.95
CA ILE A 149 -0.07 2.05 -23.09
C ILE A 149 -1.29 1.56 -23.83
N SER A 150 -1.38 1.84 -25.15
CA SER A 150 -2.44 1.29 -25.99
C SER A 150 -2.47 -0.23 -25.96
N THR A 151 -3.64 -0.77 -25.73
CA THR A 151 -3.91 -2.22 -25.68
C THR A 151 -5.04 -2.56 -26.64
N ASN A 152 -5.14 -3.81 -27.02
CA ASN A 152 -6.22 -4.37 -27.84
C ASN A 152 -6.82 -5.51 -27.01
N GLU A 153 -7.90 -5.22 -26.28
CA GLU A 153 -8.50 -6.12 -25.31
C GLU A 153 -9.34 -7.21 -25.99
N ASP A 154 -10.03 -6.88 -27.06
CA ASP A 154 -10.91 -7.80 -27.82
C ASP A 154 -10.14 -8.63 -28.87
N ARG A 155 -8.93 -8.20 -29.26
CA ARG A 155 -7.99 -8.86 -30.19
C ARG A 155 -8.47 -8.90 -31.64
N ASP A 156 -9.08 -7.84 -32.09
CA ASP A 156 -9.58 -7.67 -33.45
C ASP A 156 -8.60 -6.98 -34.41
N ASP A 157 -7.37 -6.65 -33.96
CA ASP A 157 -6.30 -5.91 -34.63
C ASP A 157 -6.48 -4.36 -34.61
N ALA A 158 -7.51 -3.79 -33.96
CA ALA A 158 -7.63 -2.36 -33.70
C ALA A 158 -7.16 -2.02 -32.26
N PHE A 159 -7.16 -0.78 -31.87
CA PHE A 159 -6.69 -0.32 -30.58
C PHE A 159 -7.48 0.90 -30.15
N ASP A 160 -7.96 0.94 -28.93
CA ASP A 160 -8.60 2.09 -28.32
C ASP A 160 -9.81 2.62 -29.13
N GLU A 161 -10.63 1.76 -29.75
CA GLU A 161 -11.72 2.16 -30.62
C GLU A 161 -13.07 2.33 -29.95
N ASP A 162 -13.24 1.87 -28.72
CA ASP A 162 -14.50 1.98 -27.96
C ASP A 162 -14.30 2.80 -26.66
N PRO A 163 -13.96 4.11 -26.76
CA PRO A 163 -13.69 4.96 -25.61
C PRO A 163 -14.97 5.29 -24.83
N PHE A 164 -14.82 5.71 -23.57
CA PHE A 164 -15.90 6.23 -22.76
C PHE A 164 -16.48 7.55 -23.33
N GLU A 165 -17.81 7.65 -23.41
CA GLU A 165 -18.50 8.88 -23.78
C GLU A 165 -19.47 9.34 -22.70
N ASP A 166 -19.41 10.63 -22.42
CA ASP A 166 -20.34 11.35 -21.55
C ASP A 166 -21.63 11.64 -22.32
N LEU A 167 -22.67 10.85 -22.06
CA LEU A 167 -23.94 10.93 -22.81
C LEU A 167 -24.88 12.00 -22.28
N ASN A 168 -24.71 12.46 -21.03
CA ASN A 168 -25.56 13.47 -20.40
C ASN A 168 -24.90 14.86 -20.33
N GLY A 169 -23.59 14.97 -20.60
CA GLY A 169 -22.82 16.21 -20.66
C GLY A 169 -22.43 16.78 -19.30
N ASP A 170 -22.27 15.93 -18.28
CA ASP A 170 -21.89 16.36 -16.93
C ASP A 170 -20.38 16.21 -16.62
N ASN A 171 -19.58 15.71 -17.57
CA ASN A 171 -18.17 15.38 -17.49
C ASN A 171 -17.85 14.25 -16.50
N LEU A 172 -18.79 13.37 -16.22
CA LEU A 172 -18.59 12.17 -15.43
C LEU A 172 -18.99 10.96 -16.27
N ILE A 173 -18.23 9.90 -16.22
CA ILE A 173 -18.65 8.60 -16.73
C ILE A 173 -19.21 7.83 -15.53
N THR A 174 -20.50 7.56 -15.60
CA THR A 174 -21.23 6.85 -14.57
C THR A 174 -21.76 5.51 -15.10
N MET A 175 -22.89 5.05 -14.61
CA MET A 175 -23.53 3.84 -15.10
C MET A 175 -24.66 4.17 -16.06
N MET A 176 -24.89 3.29 -17.02
CA MET A 176 -26.02 3.32 -17.93
C MET A 176 -26.95 2.14 -17.65
N ARG A 177 -28.25 2.35 -17.50
CA ARG A 177 -29.24 1.29 -17.39
C ARG A 177 -30.27 1.36 -18.51
N VAL A 178 -30.53 0.21 -19.11
CA VAL A 178 -31.47 0.04 -20.22
C VAL A 178 -32.64 -0.81 -19.77
N GLU A 179 -33.87 -0.27 -19.84
CA GLU A 179 -35.07 -1.02 -19.49
C GLU A 179 -35.35 -2.12 -20.52
N ASP A 180 -35.38 -3.36 -20.05
CA ASP A 180 -35.57 -4.55 -20.90
C ASP A 180 -36.14 -5.72 -20.09
N GLU A 181 -37.20 -6.36 -20.59
CA GLU A 181 -37.79 -7.56 -19.96
C GLU A 181 -36.81 -8.75 -19.86
N THR A 182 -35.74 -8.76 -20.63
CA THR A 182 -34.68 -9.78 -20.59
C THR A 182 -33.50 -9.39 -19.70
N GLY A 183 -33.57 -8.22 -19.08
CA GLY A 183 -32.51 -7.69 -18.22
C GLY A 183 -32.26 -8.57 -16.99
N LYS A 184 -31.03 -8.57 -16.52
CA LYS A 184 -30.60 -9.36 -15.36
C LYS A 184 -30.53 -8.52 -14.07
N TRP A 185 -30.71 -7.22 -14.18
CA TRP A 185 -30.58 -6.29 -13.07
C TRP A 185 -31.94 -5.76 -12.62
N LYS A 186 -32.04 -5.42 -11.35
CA LYS A 186 -33.18 -4.75 -10.70
C LYS A 186 -32.69 -3.63 -9.82
N MET A 187 -33.57 -2.71 -9.45
CA MET A 187 -33.27 -1.73 -8.41
C MET A 187 -33.04 -2.45 -7.08
N LEU A 188 -32.05 -1.99 -6.31
CA LEU A 188 -31.75 -2.52 -4.98
C LEU A 188 -32.87 -2.11 -4.02
N GLU A 189 -33.43 -3.06 -3.24
CA GLU A 189 -34.53 -2.76 -2.30
C GLU A 189 -34.09 -1.84 -1.15
N GLU A 190 -32.84 -1.92 -0.75
CA GLU A 190 -32.26 -1.14 0.34
C GLU A 190 -32.09 0.34 -0.05
N ASP A 191 -31.74 0.60 -1.33
CA ASP A 191 -31.66 1.93 -1.93
C ASP A 191 -31.99 1.83 -3.43
N ASN A 192 -33.13 2.34 -3.84
CA ASN A 192 -33.64 2.21 -5.21
C ASN A 192 -32.85 3.03 -6.25
N ARG A 193 -31.92 3.84 -5.83
CA ARG A 193 -30.95 4.52 -6.72
C ARG A 193 -29.93 3.54 -7.28
N LEU A 194 -29.66 2.45 -6.55
CA LEU A 194 -28.64 1.47 -6.91
C LEU A 194 -29.25 0.29 -7.67
N MET A 195 -28.41 -0.34 -8.47
CA MET A 195 -28.76 -1.52 -9.24
C MET A 195 -28.09 -2.77 -8.65
N THR A 196 -28.80 -3.89 -8.65
CA THR A 196 -28.27 -5.19 -8.23
C THR A 196 -28.70 -6.29 -9.20
N GLN A 197 -27.91 -7.33 -9.34
CA GLN A 197 -28.32 -8.50 -10.14
C GLN A 197 -29.46 -9.25 -9.42
N ALA A 198 -30.46 -9.66 -10.20
CA ALA A 198 -31.57 -10.47 -9.72
C ALA A 198 -31.11 -11.89 -9.39
N ASP A 199 -31.39 -12.38 -8.21
CA ASP A 199 -31.12 -13.76 -7.81
C ASP A 199 -32.26 -14.69 -8.28
N ILE A 200 -32.07 -15.30 -9.43
CA ILE A 200 -33.03 -16.24 -10.05
C ILE A 200 -33.31 -17.41 -9.08
N THR A 201 -32.37 -17.81 -8.24
CA THR A 201 -32.56 -18.91 -7.28
C THR A 201 -33.55 -18.57 -6.17
N LYS A 202 -33.72 -17.27 -5.91
CA LYS A 202 -34.74 -16.74 -5.00
C LYS A 202 -36.07 -16.39 -5.69
N GLY A 203 -36.14 -16.60 -7.03
CA GLY A 203 -37.35 -16.27 -7.82
C GLY A 203 -37.41 -14.77 -8.19
N GLU A 204 -36.31 -14.05 -8.10
CA GLU A 204 -36.25 -12.66 -8.51
C GLU A 204 -36.18 -12.55 -10.04
N GLN A 205 -36.64 -11.41 -10.56
CA GLN A 205 -36.58 -11.07 -11.99
C GLN A 205 -35.94 -9.69 -12.13
N GLY A 206 -35.01 -9.59 -13.07
CA GLY A 206 -34.48 -8.31 -13.52
C GLY A 206 -35.32 -7.74 -14.66
N ASN A 207 -35.20 -6.47 -14.86
CA ASN A 207 -35.82 -5.72 -15.95
C ASN A 207 -34.93 -4.60 -16.49
N TYR A 208 -33.64 -4.67 -16.20
CA TYR A 208 -32.62 -3.78 -16.73
C TYR A 208 -31.38 -4.56 -17.19
N HIS A 209 -30.73 -4.06 -18.25
CA HIS A 209 -29.32 -4.25 -18.49
C HIS A 209 -28.57 -3.05 -17.90
N VAL A 210 -27.37 -3.28 -17.39
CA VAL A 210 -26.54 -2.22 -16.79
C VAL A 210 -25.14 -2.31 -17.44
N PHE A 211 -24.66 -1.16 -17.88
CA PHE A 211 -23.39 -0.97 -18.55
C PHE A 211 -22.67 0.22 -17.92
N THR A 212 -21.40 0.42 -18.25
CA THR A 212 -20.74 1.72 -18.08
C THR A 212 -21.31 2.69 -19.13
N GLU A 213 -21.38 3.96 -18.80
CA GLU A 213 -21.87 5.01 -19.70
C GLU A 213 -21.00 5.11 -20.96
N GLY A 214 -21.60 5.05 -22.14
CA GLY A 214 -20.93 5.11 -23.44
C GLY A 214 -21.76 4.47 -24.57
N MET A 215 -21.19 4.37 -25.75
CA MET A 215 -21.77 3.77 -26.95
C MET A 215 -20.97 2.52 -27.34
N ASP A 216 -21.58 1.62 -28.09
CA ASP A 216 -20.95 0.50 -28.76
C ASP A 216 -20.42 1.00 -30.13
N ASN A 217 -19.15 1.46 -30.15
CA ASN A 217 -18.60 2.17 -31.30
C ASN A 217 -18.22 1.23 -32.45
N ASP A 218 -17.73 0.05 -32.15
CA ASP A 218 -17.31 -0.98 -33.10
C ASP A 218 -18.46 -1.95 -33.48
N LYS A 219 -19.54 -1.98 -32.66
CA LYS A 219 -20.79 -2.76 -32.85
C LYS A 219 -20.64 -4.25 -32.65
N ASP A 220 -19.82 -4.63 -31.72
CA ASP A 220 -19.66 -6.01 -31.29
C ASP A 220 -20.69 -6.42 -30.22
N GLY A 221 -21.34 -5.48 -29.55
CA GLY A 221 -22.38 -5.65 -28.53
C GLY A 221 -21.88 -5.53 -27.10
N ALA A 222 -20.62 -5.22 -26.90
CA ALA A 222 -20.08 -4.76 -25.62
C ALA A 222 -20.09 -3.22 -25.56
N PHE A 223 -19.60 -2.61 -24.49
CA PHE A 223 -19.60 -1.17 -24.31
C PHE A 223 -18.34 -0.78 -23.55
N ASN A 224 -17.52 0.06 -24.13
CA ASN A 224 -16.31 0.60 -23.54
C ASN A 224 -15.27 -0.47 -23.15
N GLU A 225 -15.23 -1.61 -23.84
CA GLU A 225 -14.31 -2.71 -23.53
C GLU A 225 -12.91 -2.51 -24.09
N ASP A 226 -12.77 -1.72 -25.17
CA ASP A 226 -11.49 -1.34 -25.79
C ASP A 226 -11.34 0.19 -25.77
N GLY A 227 -11.55 0.78 -24.58
CA GLY A 227 -11.36 2.20 -24.33
C GLY A 227 -9.89 2.60 -24.40
N GLU A 228 -9.55 3.83 -23.95
CA GLU A 228 -8.14 4.22 -23.80
C GLU A 228 -7.40 3.19 -22.96
N GLY A 229 -6.87 2.16 -23.62
CA GLY A 229 -6.36 0.93 -23.06
C GLY A 229 -5.27 1.13 -22.05
N GLY A 230 -4.66 0.06 -21.63
CA GLY A 230 -3.55 0.10 -20.70
C GLY A 230 -3.47 -1.14 -19.82
N VAL A 231 -2.41 -1.19 -19.05
CA VAL A 231 -2.16 -2.27 -18.11
C VAL A 231 -2.37 -1.78 -16.69
N ASN A 232 -3.17 -2.54 -15.93
CA ASN A 232 -3.33 -2.33 -14.50
C ASN A 232 -2.08 -2.83 -13.78
N ILE A 233 -1.29 -1.91 -13.26
CA ILE A 233 -0.03 -2.23 -12.57
C ILE A 233 -0.26 -3.20 -11.41
N ASN A 234 -1.39 -3.07 -10.70
CA ASN A 234 -1.76 -3.96 -9.61
C ASN A 234 -2.37 -5.31 -10.08
N LYS A 235 -2.25 -5.66 -11.37
CA LYS A 235 -2.49 -6.99 -11.97
C LYS A 235 -1.24 -7.55 -12.67
N ASN A 236 -0.15 -6.78 -12.71
CA ASN A 236 1.01 -7.10 -13.55
C ASN A 236 2.18 -7.75 -12.77
N PHE A 237 2.05 -7.95 -11.45
CA PHE A 237 3.06 -8.65 -10.65
C PHE A 237 3.03 -10.16 -10.92
N THR A 238 4.13 -10.83 -10.55
CA THR A 238 4.41 -12.20 -11.01
C THR A 238 3.71 -13.31 -10.23
N PHE A 239 3.15 -13.04 -9.05
CA PHE A 239 2.42 -14.06 -8.30
C PHE A 239 0.98 -14.15 -8.77
N ASP A 240 0.52 -15.36 -9.07
CA ASP A 240 -0.83 -15.68 -9.56
C ASP A 240 -1.29 -14.72 -10.68
N TYR A 241 -0.37 -14.45 -11.61
CA TYR A 241 -0.62 -13.53 -12.72
C TYR A 241 -1.84 -13.94 -13.55
N PRO A 242 -2.82 -13.04 -13.76
CA PRO A 242 -4.08 -13.37 -14.44
C PRO A 242 -3.91 -13.38 -15.97
N TYR A 243 -3.35 -14.46 -16.49
CA TYR A 243 -3.12 -14.63 -17.93
C TYR A 243 -4.40 -14.41 -18.73
N PHE A 244 -4.30 -13.56 -19.75
CA PHE A 244 -5.39 -13.29 -20.71
C PHE A 244 -6.60 -12.53 -20.14
N GLU A 245 -6.52 -12.02 -18.92
CA GLU A 245 -7.55 -11.14 -18.39
C GLU A 245 -7.33 -9.68 -18.84
N PRO A 246 -8.40 -8.90 -19.09
CA PRO A 246 -8.30 -7.50 -19.43
C PRO A 246 -7.49 -6.71 -18.38
N GLY A 247 -6.65 -5.81 -18.87
CA GLY A 247 -5.78 -4.98 -18.05
C GLY A 247 -4.60 -5.71 -17.39
N ALA A 248 -4.38 -7.01 -17.61
CA ALA A 248 -3.21 -7.71 -17.06
C ALA A 248 -1.91 -7.43 -17.85
N GLY A 249 -2.05 -7.07 -19.12
CA GLY A 249 -0.95 -6.94 -20.07
C GLY A 249 -0.58 -8.27 -20.73
N GLU A 250 0.34 -8.25 -21.67
CA GLU A 250 0.74 -9.45 -22.42
C GLU A 250 1.48 -10.48 -21.57
N ASN A 251 2.29 -10.01 -20.62
CA ASN A 251 3.12 -10.84 -19.74
C ASN A 251 3.22 -10.22 -18.35
N MET A 252 3.47 -11.06 -17.34
CA MET A 252 3.80 -10.61 -16.00
C MET A 252 5.06 -9.72 -16.02
N ALA A 253 5.08 -8.70 -15.18
CA ALA A 253 6.17 -7.74 -15.06
C ALA A 253 6.59 -7.12 -16.42
N SER A 254 5.62 -6.94 -17.32
CA SER A 254 5.87 -6.33 -18.63
C SER A 254 5.95 -4.81 -18.55
N GLN A 255 5.34 -4.20 -17.54
CA GLN A 255 5.24 -2.76 -17.40
C GLN A 255 6.48 -2.18 -16.72
N ILE A 256 6.83 -0.96 -17.12
CA ILE A 256 7.99 -0.26 -16.60
C ILE A 256 7.84 0.06 -15.11
N GLU A 257 6.63 0.43 -14.69
CA GLU A 257 6.27 0.73 -13.31
C GLU A 257 6.44 -0.52 -12.42
N THR A 258 5.98 -1.68 -12.91
CA THR A 258 6.16 -2.95 -12.19
C THR A 258 7.63 -3.31 -12.09
N ARG A 259 8.41 -3.20 -13.19
CA ARG A 259 9.84 -3.53 -13.18
C ARG A 259 10.64 -2.61 -12.30
N ALA A 260 10.35 -1.31 -12.33
CA ALA A 260 11.05 -0.32 -11.53
C ALA A 260 11.06 -0.68 -10.04
N ILE A 261 9.90 -1.01 -9.47
CA ILE A 261 9.85 -1.42 -8.05
C ILE A 261 10.44 -2.81 -7.82
N LEU A 262 10.27 -3.76 -8.75
CA LEU A 262 10.84 -5.10 -8.62
C LEU A 262 12.37 -5.04 -8.60
N ASP A 263 12.96 -4.36 -9.57
CA ASP A 263 14.41 -4.25 -9.71
C ASP A 263 15.02 -3.53 -8.49
N PHE A 264 14.42 -2.43 -8.05
CA PHE A 264 14.86 -1.74 -6.84
C PHE A 264 14.81 -2.64 -5.59
N LEU A 265 13.70 -3.33 -5.36
CA LEU A 265 13.54 -4.18 -4.16
C LEU A 265 14.51 -5.39 -4.16
N PHE A 266 14.82 -5.95 -5.32
CA PHE A 266 15.74 -7.08 -5.41
C PHE A 266 17.22 -6.68 -5.43
N GLU A 267 17.57 -5.59 -6.07
CA GLU A 267 18.96 -5.21 -6.30
C GLU A 267 19.49 -4.26 -5.22
N GLU A 268 18.67 -3.30 -4.75
CA GLU A 268 19.12 -2.22 -3.87
C GLU A 268 18.57 -2.32 -2.45
N ALA A 269 17.38 -2.88 -2.26
CA ALA A 269 16.68 -2.90 -0.98
C ALA A 269 16.61 -4.31 -0.34
N SER A 270 17.74 -5.03 -0.32
CA SER A 270 17.83 -6.38 0.28
C SER A 270 17.56 -6.40 1.79
N ASN A 271 17.61 -5.25 2.45
CA ASN A 271 17.38 -5.01 3.87
C ASN A 271 15.89 -4.85 4.25
N VAL A 272 14.98 -4.87 3.30
CA VAL A 272 13.53 -4.82 3.58
C VAL A 272 13.09 -6.06 4.36
N PHE A 273 12.46 -5.86 5.53
CA PHE A 273 11.81 -6.93 6.29
C PHE A 273 10.29 -6.95 6.09
N SER A 274 9.69 -5.81 5.73
CA SER A 274 8.25 -5.67 5.55
C SER A 274 7.91 -4.72 4.40
N VAL A 275 6.86 -5.05 3.65
CA VAL A 275 6.22 -4.18 2.65
C VAL A 275 4.85 -3.79 3.14
N VAL A 276 4.55 -2.49 3.16
CA VAL A 276 3.23 -1.94 3.50
C VAL A 276 2.66 -1.27 2.27
N THR A 277 1.49 -1.74 1.81
CA THR A 277 0.81 -1.21 0.63
C THR A 277 -0.45 -0.45 1.05
N PHE A 278 -0.55 0.81 0.67
CA PHE A 278 -1.80 1.56 0.71
C PHE A 278 -2.59 1.28 -0.57
N GLY A 279 -3.48 0.32 -0.49
CA GLY A 279 -4.20 -0.21 -1.64
C GLY A 279 -5.45 -1.01 -1.24
N PRO A 280 -6.14 -1.64 -2.21
CA PRO A 280 -7.42 -2.29 -1.96
C PRO A 280 -7.34 -3.55 -1.08
N ALA A 281 -6.20 -4.24 -1.05
CA ALA A 281 -6.01 -5.36 -0.15
C ALA A 281 -6.03 -4.89 1.32
N ASN A 282 -6.50 -5.74 2.22
CA ASN A 282 -6.65 -5.36 3.62
C ASN A 282 -6.48 -6.59 4.54
N ASN A 283 -5.29 -6.72 5.11
CA ASN A 283 -4.98 -7.67 6.16
C ASN A 283 -4.58 -6.98 7.48
N LEU A 284 -4.62 -5.64 7.50
CA LEU A 284 -4.34 -4.85 8.70
C LEU A 284 -5.60 -4.62 9.54
N SER A 285 -6.72 -4.20 8.94
CA SER A 285 -7.98 -4.05 9.70
C SER A 285 -8.57 -5.39 10.10
N SER A 286 -8.41 -6.40 9.26
CA SER A 286 -8.89 -7.77 9.48
C SER A 286 -7.81 -8.77 9.08
N PRO A 287 -7.18 -9.46 10.04
CA PRO A 287 -6.07 -10.36 9.73
C PRO A 287 -6.52 -11.56 8.91
N LEU A 288 -5.62 -12.08 8.10
CA LEU A 288 -5.84 -13.27 7.29
C LEU A 288 -6.10 -14.49 8.18
N ARG A 289 -6.79 -15.48 7.62
CA ARG A 289 -7.04 -16.76 8.30
C ARG A 289 -6.16 -17.85 7.73
N PHE A 290 -5.58 -18.65 8.61
CA PHE A 290 -4.83 -19.81 8.19
C PHE A 290 -5.70 -20.81 7.41
N ASN A 291 -5.19 -21.24 6.24
CA ASN A 291 -5.83 -22.25 5.42
C ASN A 291 -4.85 -23.38 5.10
N ARG A 292 -4.95 -24.49 5.84
CA ARG A 292 -4.09 -25.66 5.64
C ARG A 292 -4.14 -26.20 4.21
N GLY A 293 -5.30 -26.14 3.54
CA GLY A 293 -5.45 -26.61 2.16
C GLY A 293 -4.59 -25.79 1.19
N ALA A 294 -4.56 -24.48 1.37
CA ALA A 294 -3.82 -23.55 0.50
C ALA A 294 -2.28 -23.66 0.66
N VAL A 295 -1.79 -23.96 1.86
CA VAL A 295 -0.33 -24.14 2.10
C VAL A 295 0.17 -25.54 1.75
N SER A 296 -0.72 -26.52 1.61
CA SER A 296 -0.36 -27.93 1.30
C SER A 296 -0.33 -28.22 -0.20
N GLN A 297 -0.65 -27.25 -1.07
CA GLN A 297 -0.65 -27.40 -2.51
C GLN A 297 0.77 -27.28 -3.09
N ARG A 298 0.96 -27.77 -4.33
CA ARG A 298 2.22 -27.60 -5.04
C ARG A 298 2.58 -26.13 -5.26
N VAL A 299 1.59 -25.33 -5.63
CA VAL A 299 1.68 -23.87 -5.64
C VAL A 299 1.00 -23.40 -4.36
N ILE A 300 1.77 -22.77 -3.49
CA ILE A 300 1.28 -22.25 -2.21
C ILE A 300 0.50 -20.97 -2.51
N THR A 301 -0.76 -20.91 -2.07
CA THR A 301 -1.66 -19.76 -2.24
C THR A 301 -2.23 -19.24 -0.92
N GLY A 302 -1.75 -19.77 0.21
CA GLY A 302 -2.12 -19.34 1.55
C GLY A 302 -0.90 -19.00 2.39
N TRP A 303 -1.09 -18.16 3.38
CA TRP A 303 -0.05 -17.81 4.34
C TRP A 303 0.18 -18.97 5.32
N TYR A 304 1.42 -19.16 5.76
CA TYR A 304 1.76 -20.11 6.81
C TYR A 304 1.13 -19.70 8.15
N GLU A 305 0.92 -20.67 9.03
CA GLU A 305 0.25 -20.45 10.33
C GLU A 305 1.05 -19.46 11.19
N GLU A 306 2.37 -19.57 11.18
CA GLU A 306 3.29 -18.69 11.88
C GLU A 306 3.20 -17.25 11.35
N ASP A 307 3.15 -17.07 10.03
CA ASP A 307 3.03 -15.76 9.39
C ASP A 307 1.64 -15.13 9.59
N VAL A 308 0.58 -15.96 9.67
CA VAL A 308 -0.76 -15.50 10.05
C VAL A 308 -0.78 -15.02 11.51
N ALA A 309 -0.02 -15.65 12.41
CA ALA A 309 0.12 -15.18 13.77
C ALA A 309 0.81 -13.81 13.84
N VAL A 310 1.87 -13.61 13.04
CA VAL A 310 2.53 -12.30 12.89
C VAL A 310 1.56 -11.26 12.31
N ASN A 311 0.80 -11.60 11.26
CA ASN A 311 -0.20 -10.70 10.71
C ASN A 311 -1.26 -10.32 11.76
N SER A 312 -1.71 -11.26 12.59
CA SER A 312 -2.68 -10.96 13.66
C SER A 312 -2.11 -10.00 14.70
N LEU A 313 -0.86 -10.17 15.10
CA LEU A 313 -0.16 -9.28 16.03
C LEU A 313 -0.04 -7.84 15.47
N VAL A 314 0.34 -7.71 14.19
CA VAL A 314 0.48 -6.41 13.54
C VAL A 314 -0.89 -5.76 13.30
N SER A 315 -1.92 -6.55 12.96
CA SER A 315 -3.32 -6.10 12.82
C SER A 315 -3.88 -5.56 14.15
N GLU A 316 -3.57 -6.20 15.29
CA GLU A 316 -3.96 -5.69 16.60
C GLU A 316 -3.36 -4.30 16.86
N ALA A 317 -2.05 -4.13 16.64
CA ALA A 317 -1.39 -2.85 16.79
C ALA A 317 -1.93 -1.78 15.82
N TYR A 318 -2.26 -2.17 14.58
CA TYR A 318 -2.88 -1.28 13.60
C TYR A 318 -4.24 -0.78 14.08
N ASN A 319 -5.10 -1.69 14.52
CA ASN A 319 -6.46 -1.34 14.96
C ASN A 319 -6.48 -0.50 16.24
N GLU A 320 -5.57 -0.77 17.18
CA GLU A 320 -5.41 0.06 18.39
C GLU A 320 -5.06 1.52 18.06
N ILE A 321 -4.28 1.75 17.00
CA ILE A 321 -3.80 3.08 16.62
C ILE A 321 -4.81 3.78 15.69
N THR A 322 -5.33 3.07 14.69
CA THR A 322 -6.13 3.69 13.61
C THR A 322 -7.63 3.65 13.85
N ASN A 323 -8.11 2.74 14.72
CA ASN A 323 -9.54 2.44 14.93
C ASN A 323 -10.27 2.05 13.63
N LEU A 324 -9.62 1.33 12.70
CA LEU A 324 -10.17 0.90 11.41
C LEU A 324 -10.56 -0.59 11.40
N ASP A 325 -10.83 -1.20 12.54
CA ASP A 325 -11.22 -2.61 12.70
C ASP A 325 -12.54 -2.97 12.01
N TYR A 326 -13.32 -1.97 11.60
CA TYR A 326 -14.56 -2.12 10.85
C TYR A 326 -14.37 -2.22 9.33
N ALA A 327 -13.18 -1.94 8.80
CA ALA A 327 -12.91 -2.06 7.38
C ALA A 327 -12.88 -3.54 6.95
N PRO A 328 -13.54 -3.90 5.82
CA PRO A 328 -13.67 -5.30 5.42
C PRO A 328 -12.31 -5.91 5.06
N ALA A 329 -12.14 -7.20 5.38
CA ALA A 329 -10.98 -7.96 4.94
C ALA A 329 -10.96 -8.09 3.42
N ASN A 330 -9.77 -7.97 2.83
CA ASN A 330 -9.53 -8.22 1.41
C ASN A 330 -8.16 -8.89 1.24
N SER A 331 -8.14 -10.12 0.75
CA SER A 331 -6.91 -10.91 0.54
C SER A 331 -6.11 -10.48 -0.68
N GLY A 332 -6.50 -9.41 -1.35
CA GLY A 332 -5.89 -8.97 -2.60
C GLY A 332 -6.50 -9.65 -3.84
N GLN A 333 -5.91 -9.38 -4.98
CA GLN A 333 -6.32 -9.92 -6.29
C GLN A 333 -5.14 -10.59 -6.98
N GLN A 334 -5.41 -11.32 -8.05
CA GLN A 334 -4.38 -11.96 -8.88
C GLN A 334 -3.43 -10.91 -9.47
N GLY A 335 -2.13 -11.19 -9.40
CA GLY A 335 -1.09 -10.31 -9.92
C GLY A 335 -0.86 -9.01 -9.14
N ASP A 336 -1.34 -8.88 -7.90
CA ASP A 336 -1.14 -7.65 -7.12
C ASP A 336 0.18 -7.62 -6.35
N LEU A 337 0.61 -6.42 -5.99
CA LEU A 337 1.83 -6.17 -5.22
C LEU A 337 1.78 -6.79 -3.83
N PHE A 338 0.63 -6.75 -3.16
CA PHE A 338 0.46 -7.26 -1.80
C PHE A 338 0.75 -8.76 -1.72
N GLN A 339 0.17 -9.56 -2.62
CA GLN A 339 0.43 -10.99 -2.67
C GLN A 339 1.85 -11.30 -3.16
N TRP A 340 2.33 -10.56 -4.17
CA TRP A 340 3.68 -10.72 -4.67
C TRP A 340 4.74 -10.52 -3.58
N ALA A 341 4.58 -9.51 -2.74
CA ALA A 341 5.53 -9.18 -1.67
C ALA A 341 5.68 -10.33 -0.66
N TYR A 342 4.61 -11.06 -0.38
CA TYR A 342 4.67 -12.24 0.46
C TYR A 342 5.15 -13.48 -0.32
N PHE A 343 4.48 -13.83 -1.44
CA PHE A 343 4.67 -15.13 -2.09
C PHE A 343 5.94 -15.22 -2.93
N HIS A 344 6.38 -14.14 -3.57
CA HIS A 344 7.57 -14.15 -4.42
C HIS A 344 8.76 -13.39 -3.84
N TYR A 345 8.54 -12.27 -3.19
CA TYR A 345 9.61 -11.52 -2.53
C TYR A 345 9.94 -12.09 -1.14
N GLY A 346 8.99 -12.81 -0.50
CA GLY A 346 9.21 -13.53 0.76
C GLY A 346 9.32 -12.62 1.98
N ARG A 347 8.70 -11.44 1.95
CA ARG A 347 8.69 -10.49 3.08
C ARG A 347 7.34 -10.48 3.78
N PHE A 348 7.29 -10.01 5.03
CA PHE A 348 6.02 -9.69 5.64
C PHE A 348 5.33 -8.62 4.80
N SER A 349 4.12 -8.93 4.35
CA SER A 349 3.33 -8.05 3.49
C SER A 349 2.07 -7.60 4.21
N PHE A 350 1.92 -6.30 4.39
CA PHE A 350 0.75 -5.71 5.03
C PHE A 350 0.08 -4.74 4.06
N SER A 351 -1.24 -4.69 4.10
CA SER A 351 -2.00 -3.80 3.23
C SER A 351 -3.26 -3.27 3.91
N THR A 352 -3.62 -2.06 3.57
CA THR A 352 -4.83 -1.38 4.01
C THR A 352 -5.28 -0.36 2.97
N PRO A 353 -6.61 -0.17 2.78
CA PRO A 353 -7.12 0.97 2.01
C PRO A 353 -6.91 2.32 2.73
N GLY A 354 -6.47 2.31 3.99
CA GLY A 354 -6.25 3.50 4.80
C GLY A 354 -7.52 4.22 5.25
N TRP A 355 -8.66 3.88 4.66
CA TRP A 355 -9.97 4.41 4.98
C TRP A 355 -11.06 3.41 4.55
N ALA A 356 -12.15 3.41 5.25
CA ALA A 356 -13.38 2.72 4.88
C ALA A 356 -14.57 3.57 5.35
N VAL A 357 -15.73 3.35 4.74
CA VAL A 357 -16.96 4.04 5.15
C VAL A 357 -17.29 3.71 6.59
N PRO A 358 -17.31 4.72 7.49
CA PRO A 358 -17.59 4.49 8.91
C PRO A 358 -18.95 3.85 9.17
N GLU A 359 -19.19 3.46 10.41
CA GLU A 359 -20.55 3.05 10.81
C GLU A 359 -21.54 4.19 10.61
N VAL A 360 -22.69 3.86 10.03
CA VAL A 360 -23.80 4.78 9.83
C VAL A 360 -24.75 4.66 11.01
N MET A 361 -25.05 5.78 11.64
CA MET A 361 -25.99 5.84 12.75
C MET A 361 -27.36 6.33 12.29
N ASP A 362 -28.43 5.77 12.87
CA ASP A 362 -29.79 6.28 12.70
C ASP A 362 -30.03 7.55 13.55
N GLU A 363 -31.20 8.15 13.42
CA GLU A 363 -31.59 9.35 14.18
C GLU A 363 -31.63 9.10 15.71
N GLU A 364 -31.75 7.84 16.13
CA GLU A 364 -31.75 7.42 17.53
C GLU A 364 -30.35 7.09 18.06
N GLY A 365 -29.31 7.10 17.18
CA GLY A 365 -27.92 6.81 17.53
C GLY A 365 -27.60 5.31 17.55
N ASN A 366 -28.40 4.47 16.90
CA ASN A 366 -28.09 3.05 16.73
C ASN A 366 -27.35 2.81 15.40
N SER A 367 -26.45 1.84 15.39
CA SER A 367 -25.76 1.43 14.16
C SER A 367 -26.74 0.78 13.17
N GLN A 368 -26.80 1.32 11.96
CA GLN A 368 -27.58 0.75 10.86
C GLN A 368 -26.79 -0.39 10.19
N LYS A 369 -27.50 -1.43 9.80
CA LYS A 369 -26.93 -2.55 9.05
C LYS A 369 -27.30 -2.43 7.58
N PHE A 370 -26.33 -2.64 6.73
CA PHE A 370 -26.49 -2.64 5.28
C PHE A 370 -26.00 -3.98 4.72
N GLU A 371 -26.71 -4.48 3.72
CA GLU A 371 -26.26 -5.62 2.92
C GLU A 371 -25.36 -5.13 1.77
N SER A 372 -25.63 -3.93 1.24
CA SER A 372 -24.86 -3.28 0.20
C SER A 372 -23.86 -2.26 0.79
N THR A 373 -22.60 -2.37 0.38
CA THR A 373 -21.56 -1.37 0.70
C THR A 373 -21.85 -0.02 0.06
N ASP A 374 -22.43 -0.02 -1.14
CA ASP A 374 -22.78 1.19 -1.88
C ASP A 374 -23.96 1.92 -1.24
N ALA A 375 -24.97 1.16 -0.75
CA ALA A 375 -26.08 1.75 0.00
C ALA A 375 -25.58 2.37 1.32
N LYS A 376 -24.69 1.67 2.04
CA LYS A 376 -24.02 2.22 3.23
C LYS A 376 -23.28 3.51 2.91
N PHE A 377 -22.51 3.51 1.81
CA PHE A 377 -21.76 4.68 1.37
C PHE A 377 -22.67 5.87 1.06
N LEU A 378 -23.75 5.68 0.30
CA LEU A 378 -24.65 6.77 -0.06
C LEU A 378 -25.32 7.40 1.15
N VAL A 379 -25.79 6.58 2.10
CA VAL A 379 -26.38 7.09 3.35
C VAL A 379 -25.36 7.86 4.18
N TRP A 380 -24.13 7.33 4.30
CA TRP A 380 -23.05 8.04 4.97
C TRP A 380 -22.70 9.37 4.27
N ALA A 381 -22.58 9.34 2.94
CA ALA A 381 -22.26 10.52 2.15
C ALA A 381 -23.32 11.63 2.32
N GLU A 382 -24.60 11.26 2.33
CA GLU A 382 -25.70 12.20 2.61
C GLU A 382 -25.61 12.80 4.01
N GLN A 383 -25.27 11.99 5.02
CA GLN A 383 -25.07 12.48 6.38
C GLN A 383 -23.89 13.47 6.48
N GLN A 384 -22.89 13.31 5.62
CA GLN A 384 -21.75 14.24 5.50
C GLN A 384 -22.03 15.44 4.58
N GLY A 385 -23.19 15.49 3.91
CA GLY A 385 -23.51 16.53 2.92
C GLY A 385 -22.65 16.45 1.66
N MET A 386 -22.16 15.25 1.31
CA MET A 386 -21.37 15.01 0.11
C MET A 386 -22.30 14.81 -1.10
N ASP A 387 -21.92 15.42 -2.21
CA ASP A 387 -22.53 15.20 -3.51
C ASP A 387 -21.87 13.99 -4.20
N ALA A 388 -22.40 12.79 -3.87
CA ALA A 388 -21.79 11.50 -4.24
C ALA A 388 -22.55 10.73 -5.34
N PHE A 389 -23.70 11.23 -5.80
CA PHE A 389 -24.55 10.51 -6.74
C PHE A 389 -25.04 11.43 -7.87
N VAL A 390 -25.09 10.91 -9.08
CA VAL A 390 -25.77 11.53 -10.24
C VAL A 390 -27.15 10.91 -10.37
N ASP A 391 -28.18 11.74 -10.29
CA ASP A 391 -29.56 11.27 -10.48
C ASP A 391 -29.75 10.68 -11.88
N TRP A 392 -30.48 9.55 -11.96
CA TRP A 392 -30.75 8.91 -13.24
C TRP A 392 -31.50 9.85 -14.19
N GLN A 393 -30.92 10.07 -15.37
CA GLN A 393 -31.44 10.94 -16.42
C GLN A 393 -31.67 10.14 -17.70
N GLU A 394 -32.84 10.29 -18.31
CA GLU A 394 -33.15 9.67 -19.60
C GLU A 394 -32.31 10.32 -20.72
N VAL A 395 -31.65 9.51 -21.53
CA VAL A 395 -30.88 9.91 -22.69
C VAL A 395 -31.34 9.19 -23.96
N ASN A 396 -31.15 9.81 -25.13
CA ASN A 396 -31.38 9.16 -26.40
C ASN A 396 -30.15 8.37 -26.81
N HIS A 397 -30.22 7.04 -26.81
CA HIS A 397 -29.11 6.16 -27.13
C HIS A 397 -29.25 5.56 -28.55
N PRO A 398 -28.22 5.67 -29.42
CA PRO A 398 -28.31 5.19 -30.79
C PRO A 398 -28.48 3.67 -30.90
N ASP A 399 -27.87 2.88 -30.01
CA ASP A 399 -27.92 1.42 -30.03
C ASP A 399 -29.20 0.87 -29.39
N PHE A 400 -29.95 1.70 -28.66
CA PHE A 400 -31.23 1.35 -28.04
C PHE A 400 -32.41 2.25 -28.46
N PRO A 401 -32.70 2.38 -29.79
CA PRO A 401 -33.60 3.43 -30.30
C PRO A 401 -35.06 3.32 -29.86
N ASN A 402 -35.47 2.23 -29.21
CA ASN A 402 -36.84 1.98 -28.78
C ASN A 402 -36.96 1.58 -27.30
N LYS A 403 -35.91 1.84 -26.51
CA LYS A 403 -35.87 1.51 -25.09
C LYS A 403 -35.64 2.79 -24.28
N THR A 404 -36.05 2.75 -23.02
CA THR A 404 -35.68 3.75 -22.05
C THR A 404 -34.24 3.49 -21.62
N VAL A 405 -33.39 4.46 -21.82
CA VAL A 405 -31.98 4.46 -21.38
C VAL A 405 -31.78 5.60 -20.42
N GLU A 406 -31.26 5.32 -19.26
CA GLU A 406 -30.95 6.31 -18.24
C GLU A 406 -29.48 6.21 -17.83
N VAL A 407 -28.84 7.37 -17.60
CA VAL A 407 -27.46 7.52 -17.12
C VAL A 407 -27.47 8.09 -15.73
N GLY A 408 -26.61 7.62 -14.85
CA GLY A 408 -26.51 8.06 -13.47
C GLY A 408 -25.77 7.05 -12.60
N GLY A 409 -25.74 7.29 -11.30
CA GLY A 409 -25.07 6.38 -10.38
C GLY A 409 -24.11 7.08 -9.43
N ILE A 410 -23.30 6.30 -8.72
CA ILE A 410 -22.27 6.82 -7.83
C ILE A 410 -21.20 7.53 -8.69
N LYS A 411 -20.81 8.73 -8.28
CA LYS A 411 -19.76 9.51 -8.96
C LYS A 411 -18.42 8.75 -8.88
N PRO A 412 -17.57 8.85 -9.92
CA PRO A 412 -16.25 8.24 -9.91
C PRO A 412 -15.41 8.67 -8.70
N TYR A 413 -14.56 7.77 -8.19
CA TYR A 413 -13.56 7.97 -7.13
C TYR A 413 -14.09 8.17 -5.71
N VAL A 414 -15.35 8.52 -5.49
CA VAL A 414 -15.83 8.98 -4.17
C VAL A 414 -16.04 7.86 -3.15
N SER A 415 -16.27 6.62 -3.60
CA SER A 415 -16.66 5.51 -2.72
C SER A 415 -15.49 4.92 -1.90
N PHE A 416 -14.26 5.11 -2.34
CA PHE A 416 -13.06 4.56 -1.69
C PHE A 416 -11.94 5.58 -1.45
N ASN A 417 -12.14 6.84 -1.83
CA ASN A 417 -11.27 7.94 -1.47
C ASN A 417 -12.02 8.88 -0.50
N PRO A 418 -11.52 9.09 0.72
CA PRO A 418 -12.19 9.96 1.68
C PRO A 418 -12.19 11.42 1.21
N PRO A 419 -13.09 12.26 1.76
CA PRO A 419 -12.97 13.71 1.59
C PRO A 419 -11.59 14.19 2.04
N TYR A 420 -10.97 15.09 1.28
CA TYR A 420 -9.62 15.58 1.58
C TYR A 420 -9.47 16.14 3.00
N SER A 421 -10.55 16.67 3.57
CA SER A 421 -10.56 17.16 4.96
C SER A 421 -10.23 16.08 6.01
N ALA A 422 -10.38 14.81 5.69
CA ALA A 422 -10.04 13.69 6.57
C ALA A 422 -8.59 13.21 6.41
N VAL A 423 -7.89 13.61 5.33
CA VAL A 423 -6.56 13.09 4.97
C VAL A 423 -5.54 13.31 6.09
N ASP A 424 -5.48 14.52 6.65
CA ASP A 424 -4.46 14.85 7.66
C ASP A 424 -4.57 13.97 8.92
N SER A 425 -5.78 13.76 9.44
CA SER A 425 -6.00 12.93 10.63
C SER A 425 -5.77 11.44 10.36
N LEU A 426 -6.16 10.95 9.18
CA LEU A 426 -5.91 9.57 8.76
C LEU A 426 -4.41 9.34 8.56
N ALA A 427 -3.71 10.27 7.92
CA ALA A 427 -2.27 10.19 7.73
C ALA A 427 -1.50 10.25 9.06
N GLU A 428 -1.98 10.99 10.06
CA GLU A 428 -1.39 11.01 11.39
C GLU A 428 -1.40 9.60 12.02
N SER A 429 -2.56 8.96 12.08
CA SER A 429 -2.70 7.63 12.67
C SER A 429 -1.93 6.54 11.90
N HIS A 430 -1.88 6.64 10.56
CA HIS A 430 -1.08 5.71 9.75
C HIS A 430 0.42 5.94 9.91
N THR A 431 0.85 7.18 10.15
CA THR A 431 2.25 7.48 10.47
C THR A 431 2.63 6.87 11.82
N ASP A 432 1.78 7.01 12.84
CA ASP A 432 2.00 6.39 14.15
C ASP A 432 2.07 4.87 14.05
N PHE A 433 1.21 4.25 13.22
CA PHE A 433 1.27 2.82 12.96
C PHE A 433 2.58 2.41 12.27
N LEU A 434 3.03 3.13 11.24
CA LEU A 434 4.28 2.79 10.53
C LEU A 434 5.51 2.96 11.43
N ILE A 435 5.54 3.96 12.31
CA ILE A 435 6.57 4.10 13.36
C ILE A 435 6.53 2.89 14.30
N LYS A 436 5.32 2.48 14.74
CA LYS A 436 5.14 1.30 15.59
C LYS A 436 5.61 0.03 14.92
N LEU A 437 5.25 -0.20 13.65
CA LEU A 437 5.68 -1.36 12.87
C LEU A 437 7.20 -1.40 12.72
N ALA A 438 7.83 -0.27 12.41
CA ALA A 438 9.27 -0.15 12.31
C ALA A 438 9.97 -0.46 13.65
N GLY A 439 9.36 -0.09 14.77
CA GLY A 439 9.82 -0.49 16.11
C GLY A 439 9.70 -1.98 16.42
N MET A 440 8.89 -2.74 15.66
CA MET A 440 8.75 -4.20 15.79
C MET A 440 9.77 -4.99 14.98
N LYS A 441 10.63 -4.31 14.20
CA LYS A 441 11.63 -4.90 13.30
C LYS A 441 12.45 -6.00 13.96
N PRO A 442 12.89 -7.03 13.23
CA PRO A 442 13.90 -7.97 13.72
C PRO A 442 15.21 -7.21 14.03
N ASN A 443 15.86 -7.60 15.12
CA ASN A 443 17.11 -6.95 15.56
C ASN A 443 18.05 -7.99 16.18
N VAL A 444 19.01 -8.46 15.39
CA VAL A 444 19.98 -9.48 15.82
C VAL A 444 21.08 -8.84 16.64
N GLN A 445 21.30 -9.39 17.84
CA GLN A 445 22.33 -8.96 18.79
C GLN A 445 23.15 -10.15 19.27
N LEU A 446 24.43 -9.92 19.54
CA LEU A 446 25.31 -10.86 20.22
C LEU A 446 25.29 -10.52 21.72
N VAL A 447 24.72 -11.42 22.54
CA VAL A 447 24.57 -11.21 23.98
C VAL A 447 25.16 -12.39 24.76
N ASN A 448 25.25 -12.29 26.08
CA ASN A 448 25.79 -13.34 26.97
C ASN A 448 27.14 -13.88 26.51
N PHE A 449 27.99 -12.98 26.01
CA PHE A 449 29.34 -13.33 25.57
C PHE A 449 30.20 -13.76 26.76
N GLU A 450 30.79 -14.97 26.68
CA GLU A 450 31.66 -15.49 27.72
C GLU A 450 32.91 -16.15 27.11
N THR A 451 34.02 -16.10 27.85
CA THR A 451 35.23 -16.87 27.56
C THR A 451 35.66 -17.65 28.80
N GLU A 452 35.92 -18.94 28.63
CA GLU A 452 36.33 -19.82 29.71
C GLU A 452 37.64 -20.53 29.35
N GLU A 453 38.60 -20.63 30.29
CA GLU A 453 39.80 -21.45 30.12
C GLU A 453 39.41 -22.93 30.17
N ALA A 454 39.47 -23.63 29.05
CA ALA A 454 39.05 -25.01 28.88
C ALA A 454 40.22 -26.02 29.00
N GLY A 455 41.47 -25.52 29.28
CA GLY A 455 42.65 -26.32 29.42
C GLY A 455 43.91 -25.54 29.04
N ARG A 456 45.06 -26.21 29.04
CA ARG A 456 46.33 -25.53 28.72
C ARG A 456 46.30 -24.97 27.29
N ASN A 457 46.33 -23.66 27.18
CA ASN A 457 46.28 -22.92 25.90
C ASN A 457 45.01 -23.16 25.07
N LEU A 458 43.89 -23.53 25.74
CA LEU A 458 42.56 -23.73 25.14
C LEU A 458 41.56 -22.82 25.80
N THR A 459 40.81 -22.07 24.99
CA THR A 459 39.73 -21.18 25.45
C THR A 459 38.43 -21.57 24.75
N ARG A 460 37.36 -21.74 25.55
CA ARG A 460 36.00 -21.84 25.06
C ARG A 460 35.46 -20.44 24.92
N ILE A 461 34.84 -20.15 23.77
CA ILE A 461 34.12 -18.93 23.50
C ILE A 461 32.64 -19.32 23.38
N SER A 462 31.75 -18.61 24.05
CA SER A 462 30.31 -18.81 23.98
C SER A 462 29.61 -17.48 23.79
N VAL A 463 28.56 -17.45 22.98
CA VAL A 463 27.72 -16.26 22.74
C VAL A 463 26.33 -16.70 22.35
N ASP A 464 25.33 -15.92 22.74
CA ASP A 464 23.97 -16.08 22.24
C ASP A 464 23.73 -15.11 21.09
N VAL A 465 23.24 -15.63 19.96
CA VAL A 465 22.66 -14.88 18.86
C VAL A 465 21.18 -14.67 19.18
N HIS A 466 20.81 -13.45 19.52
CA HIS A 466 19.49 -13.10 20.03
C HIS A 466 18.78 -12.12 19.09
N ASN A 467 17.53 -12.42 18.70
CA ASN A 467 16.67 -11.48 18.04
C ASN A 467 15.86 -10.70 19.09
N SER A 468 16.28 -9.50 19.42
CA SER A 468 15.59 -8.64 20.40
C SER A 468 14.35 -7.95 19.83
N GLY A 469 14.07 -8.11 18.53
CA GLY A 469 12.88 -7.62 17.87
C GLY A 469 11.64 -8.46 18.17
N ILE A 470 10.47 -7.90 17.90
CA ILE A 470 9.18 -8.58 18.05
C ILE A 470 8.91 -9.52 16.87
N LEU A 471 9.26 -9.08 15.65
CA LEU A 471 9.08 -9.89 14.46
C LEU A 471 10.22 -10.90 14.28
N PRO A 472 9.94 -12.09 13.74
CA PRO A 472 10.98 -13.04 13.33
C PRO A 472 11.91 -12.44 12.27
N THR A 473 13.13 -12.97 12.16
CA THR A 473 14.13 -12.49 11.19
C THR A 473 13.73 -12.76 9.73
N ALA A 474 12.80 -13.67 9.48
CA ALA A 474 12.23 -13.96 8.17
C ALA A 474 10.78 -14.43 8.32
N ALA A 475 9.95 -14.16 7.31
CA ALA A 475 8.66 -14.82 7.16
C ALA A 475 8.88 -16.31 6.86
N ARG A 476 8.00 -17.19 7.33
CA ARG A 476 8.10 -18.64 7.12
C ARG A 476 8.14 -19.01 5.62
N LEU A 477 7.41 -18.28 4.79
CA LEU A 477 7.50 -18.43 3.34
C LEU A 477 8.86 -17.94 2.82
N GLY A 478 9.37 -16.84 3.36
CA GLY A 478 10.66 -16.25 3.01
C GLY A 478 11.84 -17.19 3.24
N GLU A 479 11.80 -18.02 4.28
CA GLU A 479 12.82 -19.07 4.54
C GLU A 479 12.91 -20.10 3.39
N ARG A 480 11.84 -20.29 2.62
CA ARG A 480 11.79 -21.22 1.49
C ARG A 480 12.21 -20.59 0.16
N THR A 481 12.27 -19.28 0.12
CA THR A 481 12.76 -18.54 -1.05
C THR A 481 14.24 -18.20 -0.82
N ASN A 482 15.05 -18.20 -1.85
CA ASN A 482 16.45 -17.81 -1.72
C ASN A 482 16.63 -16.28 -1.68
N TRP A 483 15.54 -15.50 -1.66
CA TRP A 483 15.59 -14.04 -1.70
C TRP A 483 15.71 -13.40 -0.32
N VAL A 484 15.29 -14.09 0.76
CA VAL A 484 15.55 -13.67 2.13
C VAL A 484 16.93 -14.16 2.50
N LYS A 485 17.79 -13.26 2.94
CA LYS A 485 19.13 -13.60 3.40
C LYS A 485 19.03 -14.21 4.80
N GLU A 486 19.66 -15.38 4.98
CA GLU A 486 19.80 -16.00 6.28
C GLU A 486 20.69 -15.15 7.20
N VAL A 487 20.49 -15.26 8.51
CA VAL A 487 21.41 -14.66 9.47
C VAL A 487 22.74 -15.40 9.41
N ILE A 488 23.81 -14.68 9.11
CA ILE A 488 25.16 -15.21 9.02
C ILE A 488 25.86 -14.97 10.36
N LEU A 489 26.27 -16.05 11.03
CA LEU A 489 27.17 -16.00 12.18
C LEU A 489 28.58 -16.33 11.72
N LYS A 490 29.53 -15.44 11.99
CA LYS A 490 30.92 -15.56 11.51
C LYS A 490 31.89 -15.37 12.67
N LEU A 491 32.89 -16.26 12.76
CA LEU A 491 34.06 -16.14 13.64
C LEU A 491 35.30 -15.88 12.81
N GLU A 492 35.95 -14.76 13.00
CA GLU A 492 37.24 -14.44 12.38
C GLU A 492 38.36 -14.51 13.45
N LEU A 493 39.41 -15.31 13.19
CA LEU A 493 40.53 -15.48 14.08
C LEU A 493 41.78 -14.79 13.52
N SER A 494 42.57 -14.17 14.39
CA SER A 494 43.82 -13.54 13.99
C SER A 494 44.95 -13.84 15.00
N GLY A 495 46.19 -13.55 14.62
CA GLY A 495 47.37 -13.86 15.42
C GLY A 495 47.69 -15.36 15.37
N ASN A 496 47.87 -15.97 16.55
CA ASN A 496 48.20 -17.40 16.69
C ASN A 496 47.01 -18.23 17.19
N LEU A 497 45.79 -17.73 16.96
CA LEU A 497 44.55 -18.47 17.31
C LEU A 497 44.22 -19.48 16.21
N GLU A 498 43.96 -20.71 16.64
CA GLU A 498 43.52 -21.81 15.79
C GLU A 498 42.15 -22.34 16.30
N LEU A 499 41.21 -22.57 15.38
CA LEU A 499 39.93 -23.22 15.72
C LEU A 499 40.17 -24.72 15.97
N VAL A 500 39.72 -25.19 17.10
CA VAL A 500 39.79 -26.62 17.49
C VAL A 500 38.43 -27.30 17.31
N SER A 501 37.34 -26.61 17.61
CA SER A 501 35.97 -27.10 17.47
C SER A 501 34.99 -25.93 17.26
N GLY A 502 33.92 -26.17 16.53
CA GLY A 502 32.92 -25.23 16.07
C GLY A 502 33.16 -24.88 14.59
N ASP A 503 32.31 -24.08 13.99
CA ASP A 503 32.38 -23.63 12.63
C ASP A 503 32.71 -22.13 12.57
N VAL A 504 33.54 -21.72 11.62
CA VAL A 504 33.90 -20.30 11.42
C VAL A 504 32.78 -19.51 10.73
N LEU A 505 31.88 -20.21 10.06
CA LEU A 505 30.73 -19.65 9.38
C LEU A 505 29.53 -20.58 9.56
N GLU A 506 28.43 -20.02 10.05
CA GLU A 506 27.16 -20.72 10.22
C GLU A 506 26.04 -19.85 9.67
N THR A 507 25.06 -20.46 9.02
CA THR A 507 23.84 -19.82 8.55
C THR A 507 22.66 -20.27 9.40
N ILE A 508 21.84 -19.32 9.83
CA ILE A 508 20.67 -19.52 10.66
C ILE A 508 19.45 -19.13 9.82
N GLU A 509 18.58 -20.07 9.52
CA GLU A 509 17.42 -19.86 8.63
C GLU A 509 16.50 -18.75 9.17
N SER A 510 16.11 -18.85 10.46
CA SER A 510 15.28 -17.85 11.12
C SER A 510 15.50 -17.86 12.63
N ILE A 511 15.27 -16.72 13.27
CA ILE A 511 15.21 -16.57 14.73
C ILE A 511 13.88 -15.89 15.05
N GLU A 512 13.04 -16.56 15.84
CA GLU A 512 11.77 -16.03 16.31
C GLU A 512 11.94 -14.69 17.06
N GLY A 513 10.87 -13.89 17.17
CA GLY A 513 10.88 -12.69 18.00
C GLY A 513 11.22 -13.05 19.46
N ASP A 514 12.13 -12.30 20.09
CA ASP A 514 12.71 -12.58 21.41
C ASP A 514 13.39 -13.96 21.53
N GLY A 515 13.70 -14.61 20.40
CA GLY A 515 14.37 -15.89 20.32
C GLY A 515 15.89 -15.80 20.43
N SER A 516 16.53 -16.89 20.88
CA SER A 516 17.99 -16.97 21.02
C SER A 516 18.53 -18.33 20.64
N LEU A 517 19.75 -18.35 20.10
CA LEU A 517 20.55 -19.54 19.79
C LEU A 517 21.94 -19.38 20.39
N THR A 518 22.38 -20.35 21.18
CA THR A 518 23.72 -20.34 21.78
C THR A 518 24.73 -20.98 20.84
N GLN A 519 25.83 -20.30 20.56
CA GLN A 519 26.94 -20.83 19.78
C GLN A 519 28.22 -20.90 20.61
N THR A 520 29.01 -21.97 20.39
CA THR A 520 30.23 -22.22 21.16
C THR A 520 31.37 -22.64 20.25
N TRP A 521 32.53 -22.05 20.47
CA TRP A 521 33.77 -22.44 19.81
C TRP A 521 34.84 -22.83 20.84
N LEU A 522 35.77 -23.72 20.45
CA LEU A 522 36.98 -24.00 21.17
C LEU A 522 38.17 -23.55 20.34
N VAL A 523 38.97 -22.64 20.87
CA VAL A 523 40.17 -22.11 20.19
C VAL A 523 41.43 -22.42 20.98
N ARG A 524 42.53 -22.51 20.26
CA ARG A 524 43.88 -22.73 20.82
C ARG A 524 44.77 -21.57 20.50
N GLY A 525 45.58 -21.11 21.43
CA GLY A 525 46.60 -20.08 21.21
C GLY A 525 46.21 -18.74 21.83
N ASN A 526 46.88 -17.70 21.34
CA ASN A 526 46.63 -16.29 21.72
C ASN A 526 46.49 -15.42 20.49
N GLY A 527 45.71 -14.37 20.55
CA GLY A 527 45.40 -13.48 19.45
C GLY A 527 44.06 -12.79 19.61
N SER A 528 43.62 -12.05 18.63
CA SER A 528 42.31 -11.41 18.61
C SER A 528 41.34 -12.20 17.72
N PHE A 529 40.07 -12.02 18.00
CA PHE A 529 39.00 -12.58 17.18
C PHE A 529 37.82 -11.61 17.09
N THR A 530 37.06 -11.76 16.03
CA THR A 530 35.82 -11.01 15.79
C THR A 530 34.68 -12.01 15.59
N ILE A 531 33.58 -11.81 16.28
CA ILE A 531 32.32 -12.51 16.05
C ILE A 531 31.35 -11.51 15.47
N SER A 532 30.72 -11.82 14.36
CA SER A 532 29.65 -11.02 13.79
C SER A 532 28.43 -11.90 13.50
N ALA A 533 27.23 -11.35 13.75
CA ALA A 533 25.96 -12.02 13.44
C ALA A 533 24.96 -11.03 12.88
N GLY A 534 24.20 -11.42 11.85
CA GLY A 534 23.15 -10.61 11.26
C GLY A 534 22.93 -10.88 9.78
N ALA A 535 21.95 -10.17 9.25
CA ALA A 535 21.60 -10.07 7.84
C ALA A 535 21.20 -8.63 7.53
N PRO A 536 21.13 -8.18 6.26
CA PRO A 536 20.75 -6.81 5.95
C PRO A 536 19.40 -6.39 6.56
N ASN A 537 18.42 -7.29 6.58
CA ASN A 537 17.08 -7.04 7.13
C ASN A 537 16.96 -7.20 8.66
N THR A 538 18.06 -7.45 9.38
CA THR A 538 18.08 -7.64 10.83
C THR A 538 19.07 -6.76 11.56
N GLY A 539 19.90 -6.02 10.82
CA GLY A 539 21.10 -5.40 11.35
C GLY A 539 22.21 -6.40 11.63
N ILE A 540 23.43 -5.90 11.84
CA ILE A 540 24.65 -6.70 12.09
C ILE A 540 25.25 -6.29 13.43
N SER A 541 25.40 -7.27 14.33
CA SER A 541 26.07 -7.10 15.63
C SER A 541 27.48 -7.69 15.59
N THR A 542 28.44 -7.01 16.22
CA THR A 542 29.84 -7.43 16.20
C THR A 542 30.48 -7.33 17.59
N ILE A 543 31.28 -8.34 17.95
CA ILE A 543 32.12 -8.39 19.17
C ILE A 543 33.56 -8.61 18.75
N GLU A 544 34.46 -7.74 19.22
CA GLU A 544 35.91 -7.90 19.06
C GLU A 544 36.57 -8.14 20.42
N GLN A 545 37.41 -9.16 20.51
CA GLN A 545 38.09 -9.55 21.75
C GLN A 545 39.48 -10.09 21.51
N THR A 546 40.29 -10.18 22.60
CA THR A 546 41.67 -10.69 22.55
C THR A 546 41.90 -11.71 23.67
N ILE A 547 42.40 -12.90 23.30
CA ILE A 547 42.87 -13.95 24.21
C ILE A 547 44.39 -13.76 24.37
N ARG A 548 44.84 -13.66 25.63
CA ARG A 548 46.25 -13.41 26.00
C ARG A 548 46.95 -14.67 26.44
#